data_3775281c00309789d585febabb79a55c
#
_entry.id   3775281c00309789d585febabb79a55c
#
_cell.length_a   1.000
_cell.length_b   1.000
_cell.length_c   1.000
_cell.angle_alpha   90.00
_cell.angle_beta   90.00
_cell.angle_gamma   90.00
#
_symmetry.space_group_name_H-M   'P 1'
#
loop_
_entity.id
_entity.type
_entity.pdbx_description
1 polymer ?
#
loop_
_entity_poly.entity_id
_entity_poly.type
_entity_poly.pdbx_seq_one_letter_code
_entity_poly.pdbx_strand_id
1 'polypeptide(L)'
;MHRRQFTTGLPALLAARSTALALLMASLDAHALGESEASAGVREALQRGADSAVSLLGRPDGFLGNPQVRIPLPGALNSAASMLRAIGQQHRVDEFVTAMNRAAEAAVPEAKPLLVNAVKSMSVEDAVRIVHGGDTSVTDFFAAKTRGPLGEKFLPIVTAETQKVSLAAKYDAVASTGSSFGLVKPEDANVEQYVTRKALDGLYLMIGQEEKKIRSDPIGTGSALLKAVFGH
;
A
#
# COMPACT_ATOMS: atom_id res chain seq x y z
N MET A 1 -42.56 38.56 -73.18
CA MET A 1 -43.01 37.46 -72.26
C MET A 1 -41.76 36.86 -71.63
N HIS A 2 -41.38 37.24 -70.42
CA HIS A 2 -40.23 36.68 -69.67
C HIS A 2 -40.76 36.03 -68.39
N ARG A 3 -40.64 34.72 -68.29
CA ARG A 3 -40.89 33.96 -67.06
C ARG A 3 -39.64 34.01 -66.18
N ARG A 4 -39.78 34.61 -65.03
CA ARG A 4 -38.79 34.54 -63.95
C ARG A 4 -39.00 33.23 -63.17
N GLN A 5 -37.97 32.41 -63.13
CA GLN A 5 -37.95 31.27 -62.20
C GLN A 5 -37.33 31.73 -60.89
N PHE A 6 -38.08 31.56 -59.81
CA PHE A 6 -37.59 31.66 -58.42
C PHE A 6 -37.03 30.30 -58.02
N THR A 7 -35.73 30.19 -57.84
CA THR A 7 -35.11 29.04 -57.16
C THR A 7 -35.00 29.35 -55.69
N THR A 8 -35.74 28.60 -54.91
CA THR A 8 -35.72 28.56 -53.45
C THR A 8 -34.39 28.00 -52.95
N GLY A 9 -33.59 28.87 -52.33
CA GLY A 9 -32.43 28.44 -51.55
C GLY A 9 -32.84 28.28 -50.08
N LEU A 10 -32.83 27.05 -49.59
CA LEU A 10 -32.64 26.57 -48.22
C LEU A 10 -32.85 25.04 -48.29
N PRO A 11 -31.88 24.20 -47.90
CA PRO A 11 -31.49 23.98 -46.53
C PRO A 11 -29.99 23.59 -46.38
N ALA A 12 -29.12 24.50 -46.04
CA ALA A 12 -27.71 24.14 -45.71
C ALA A 12 -27.36 24.37 -44.21
N LEU A 13 -28.28 24.86 -43.42
CA LEU A 13 -27.99 25.23 -42.01
C LEU A 13 -28.36 24.15 -40.96
N LEU A 14 -29.08 23.07 -41.36
CA LEU A 14 -29.42 21.98 -40.42
C LEU A 14 -28.38 20.84 -40.33
N ALA A 15 -27.54 20.65 -41.35
CA ALA A 15 -26.54 19.57 -41.35
C ALA A 15 -25.33 19.88 -40.50
N ALA A 16 -24.98 21.15 -40.29
CA ALA A 16 -23.78 21.52 -39.51
C ALA A 16 -23.96 21.37 -37.99
N ARG A 17 -25.20 21.38 -37.48
CA ARG A 17 -25.44 21.20 -36.03
C ARG A 17 -25.42 19.76 -35.57
N SER A 18 -25.75 18.81 -36.45
CA SER A 18 -25.76 17.36 -36.11
C SER A 18 -24.35 16.75 -36.06
N THR A 19 -23.44 17.27 -36.88
CA THR A 19 -22.03 16.76 -36.88
C THR A 19 -21.22 17.25 -35.70
N ALA A 20 -21.47 18.47 -35.21
CA ALA A 20 -20.81 19.03 -34.01
C ALA A 20 -21.23 18.26 -32.74
N LEU A 21 -22.49 17.89 -32.62
CA LEU A 21 -22.98 17.11 -31.47
C LEU A 21 -22.47 15.68 -31.48
N ALA A 22 -22.39 15.05 -32.67
CA ALA A 22 -21.84 13.70 -32.80
C ALA A 22 -20.33 13.64 -32.49
N LEU A 23 -19.55 14.65 -32.89
CA LEU A 23 -18.15 14.80 -32.55
C LEU A 23 -17.92 15.05 -31.05
N LEU A 24 -18.82 15.82 -30.40
CA LEU A 24 -18.76 16.06 -28.95
C LEU A 24 -19.07 14.79 -28.16
N MET A 25 -20.06 14.01 -28.59
CA MET A 25 -20.38 12.73 -27.95
C MET A 25 -19.29 11.68 -28.16
N ALA A 26 -18.70 11.60 -29.35
CA ALA A 26 -17.59 10.69 -29.63
C ALA A 26 -16.31 11.05 -28.82
N SER A 27 -16.08 12.33 -28.54
CA SER A 27 -14.95 12.75 -27.68
C SER A 27 -15.21 12.47 -26.19
N LEU A 28 -16.45 12.56 -25.72
CA LEU A 28 -16.85 12.19 -24.38
C LEU A 28 -16.72 10.68 -24.15
N ASP A 29 -17.17 9.87 -25.11
CA ASP A 29 -17.03 8.40 -25.06
C ASP A 29 -15.57 7.94 -25.10
N ALA A 30 -14.73 8.57 -25.92
CA ALA A 30 -13.31 8.27 -25.98
C ALA A 30 -12.57 8.65 -24.69
N HIS A 31 -12.98 9.77 -24.05
CA HIS A 31 -12.40 10.18 -22.77
C HIS A 31 -12.83 9.26 -21.62
N ALA A 32 -14.11 8.88 -21.58
CA ALA A 32 -14.63 7.93 -20.59
C ALA A 32 -14.03 6.52 -20.76
N LEU A 33 -13.76 6.07 -21.96
CA LEU A 33 -13.06 4.80 -22.25
C LEU A 33 -11.60 4.88 -21.75
N GLY A 34 -10.89 5.98 -22.01
CA GLY A 34 -9.53 6.19 -21.52
C GLY A 34 -9.44 6.23 -19.99
N GLU A 35 -10.37 6.89 -19.30
CA GLU A 35 -10.44 6.91 -17.83
C GLU A 35 -10.76 5.52 -17.25
N SER A 36 -11.63 4.75 -17.90
CA SER A 36 -11.96 3.38 -17.51
C SER A 36 -10.75 2.44 -17.65
N GLU A 37 -10.02 2.54 -18.76
CA GLU A 37 -8.80 1.74 -19.01
C GLU A 37 -7.68 2.13 -18.03
N ALA A 38 -7.47 3.42 -17.79
CA ALA A 38 -6.52 3.91 -16.79
C ALA A 38 -6.86 3.38 -15.40
N SER A 39 -8.13 3.45 -15.00
CA SER A 39 -8.61 2.92 -13.72
C SER A 39 -8.39 1.39 -13.62
N ALA A 40 -8.59 0.63 -14.69
CA ALA A 40 -8.33 -0.81 -14.71
C ALA A 40 -6.84 -1.12 -14.56
N GLY A 41 -5.96 -0.38 -15.26
CA GLY A 41 -4.50 -0.53 -15.14
C GLY A 41 -4.00 -0.21 -13.73
N VAL A 42 -4.51 0.86 -13.12
CA VAL A 42 -4.16 1.21 -11.73
C VAL A 42 -4.60 0.10 -10.77
N ARG A 43 -5.83 -0.44 -10.90
CA ARG A 43 -6.28 -1.56 -10.06
C ARG A 43 -5.39 -2.79 -10.21
N GLU A 44 -4.97 -3.11 -11.43
CA GLU A 44 -4.05 -4.22 -11.67
C GLU A 44 -2.69 -3.98 -10.99
N ALA A 45 -2.12 -2.77 -11.10
CA ALA A 45 -0.87 -2.40 -10.44
C ALA A 45 -0.96 -2.53 -8.92
N LEU A 46 -2.03 -1.97 -8.34
CA LEU A 46 -2.28 -2.06 -6.90
C LEU A 46 -2.41 -3.50 -6.43
N GLN A 47 -3.14 -4.33 -7.15
CA GLN A 47 -3.32 -5.74 -6.79
C GLN A 47 -2.01 -6.51 -6.87
N ARG A 48 -1.24 -6.36 -7.94
CA ARG A 48 0.09 -6.99 -8.09
C ARG A 48 1.04 -6.57 -6.98
N GLY A 49 1.13 -5.27 -6.70
CA GLY A 49 1.99 -4.74 -5.64
C GLY A 49 1.60 -5.28 -4.26
N ALA A 50 0.31 -5.32 -3.95
CA ALA A 50 -0.21 -5.86 -2.70
C ALA A 50 0.06 -7.38 -2.57
N ASP A 51 -0.24 -8.17 -3.61
CA ASP A 51 -0.01 -9.62 -3.61
C ASP A 51 1.48 -9.95 -3.50
N SER A 52 2.35 -9.23 -4.20
CA SER A 52 3.81 -9.38 -4.12
C SER A 52 4.33 -9.09 -2.71
N ALA A 53 3.94 -7.96 -2.12
CA ALA A 53 4.36 -7.55 -0.79
C ALA A 53 3.90 -8.56 0.28
N VAL A 54 2.63 -8.96 0.26
CA VAL A 54 2.07 -9.94 1.21
C VAL A 54 2.77 -11.31 1.06
N SER A 55 2.99 -11.77 -0.17
CA SER A 55 3.64 -13.05 -0.43
C SER A 55 5.11 -13.06 0.00
N LEU A 56 5.81 -11.94 -0.20
CA LEU A 56 7.21 -11.80 0.20
C LEU A 56 7.36 -11.74 1.72
N LEU A 57 6.53 -10.96 2.39
CA LEU A 57 6.65 -10.69 3.82
C LEU A 57 6.01 -11.77 4.70
N GLY A 58 4.96 -12.45 4.22
CA GLY A 58 4.24 -13.47 4.98
C GLY A 58 4.92 -14.85 5.01
N ARG A 59 6.05 -15.02 4.32
CA ARG A 59 6.83 -16.26 4.36
C ARG A 59 7.87 -16.23 5.49
N PRO A 60 8.41 -17.40 5.92
CA PRO A 60 9.56 -17.44 6.81
C PRO A 60 10.72 -16.62 6.27
N ASP A 61 11.34 -15.82 7.15
CA ASP A 61 12.40 -14.87 6.83
C ASP A 61 11.99 -13.69 5.92
N GLY A 62 10.69 -13.48 5.73
CA GLY A 62 10.18 -12.32 5.01
C GLY A 62 10.50 -10.99 5.70
N PHE A 63 10.47 -10.97 7.04
CA PHE A 63 10.97 -9.86 7.87
C PHE A 63 12.35 -10.14 8.43
N LEU A 64 12.54 -11.26 9.10
CA LEU A 64 13.80 -11.57 9.81
C LEU A 64 15.01 -11.55 8.88
N GLY A 65 14.88 -12.16 7.70
CA GLY A 65 15.93 -12.28 6.70
C GLY A 65 16.03 -11.10 5.73
N ASN A 66 15.11 -10.13 5.80
CA ASN A 66 15.08 -8.98 4.91
C ASN A 66 15.56 -7.72 5.63
N PRO A 67 16.77 -7.22 5.36
CA PRO A 67 17.35 -6.07 6.07
C PRO A 67 16.55 -4.78 5.92
N GLN A 68 15.70 -4.64 4.89
CA GLN A 68 14.91 -3.43 4.65
C GLN A 68 13.71 -3.29 5.59
N VAL A 69 13.17 -4.42 6.06
CA VAL A 69 11.96 -4.46 6.89
C VAL A 69 12.16 -5.16 8.22
N ARG A 70 13.32 -5.77 8.42
CA ARG A 70 13.65 -6.46 9.68
C ARG A 70 13.37 -5.55 10.86
N ILE A 71 12.56 -6.03 11.79
CA ILE A 71 12.18 -5.32 13.00
C ILE A 71 13.33 -5.40 14.00
N PRO A 72 14.02 -4.29 14.30
CA PRO A 72 15.11 -4.28 15.25
C PRO A 72 14.58 -4.32 16.68
N LEU A 73 15.50 -4.53 17.63
CA LEU A 73 15.17 -4.36 19.04
C LEU A 73 14.69 -2.93 19.32
N PRO A 74 13.58 -2.75 20.06
CA PRO A 74 13.14 -1.43 20.47
C PRO A 74 14.21 -0.68 21.26
N GLY A 75 14.36 0.62 20.98
CA GLY A 75 15.42 1.46 21.58
C GLY A 75 15.46 1.44 23.12
N ALA A 76 14.28 1.36 23.75
CA ALA A 76 14.15 1.25 25.21
C ALA A 76 14.85 0.01 25.81
N LEU A 77 15.05 -1.05 25.03
CA LEU A 77 15.73 -2.27 25.45
C LEU A 77 17.24 -2.30 25.15
N ASN A 78 17.80 -1.30 24.49
CA ASN A 78 19.21 -1.33 24.08
C ASN A 78 20.19 -1.52 25.25
N SER A 79 19.95 -0.83 26.38
CA SER A 79 20.79 -0.97 27.60
C SER A 79 20.68 -2.35 28.21
N ALA A 80 19.45 -2.90 28.32
CA ALA A 80 19.22 -4.25 28.82
C ALA A 80 19.83 -5.31 27.90
N ALA A 81 19.72 -5.13 26.58
CA ALA A 81 20.34 -6.02 25.60
C ALA A 81 21.88 -6.00 25.68
N SER A 82 22.47 -4.82 25.87
CA SER A 82 23.92 -4.69 26.05
C SER A 82 24.41 -5.42 27.31
N MET A 83 23.67 -5.30 28.41
CA MET A 83 23.97 -6.03 29.65
C MET A 83 23.85 -7.55 29.45
N LEU A 84 22.76 -8.03 28.81
CA LEU A 84 22.59 -9.44 28.52
C LEU A 84 23.73 -10.01 27.66
N ARG A 85 24.18 -9.26 26.65
CA ARG A 85 25.32 -9.64 25.81
C ARG A 85 26.62 -9.72 26.64
N ALA A 86 26.86 -8.77 27.51
CA ALA A 86 28.07 -8.73 28.34
C ALA A 86 28.18 -9.94 29.29
N ILE A 87 27.06 -10.51 29.73
CA ILE A 87 27.02 -11.71 30.58
C ILE A 87 26.78 -13.02 29.78
N GLY A 88 26.99 -13.00 28.47
CA GLY A 88 26.85 -14.20 27.61
C GLY A 88 25.42 -14.65 27.30
N GLN A 89 24.41 -13.80 27.59
CA GLN A 89 22.99 -14.10 27.38
C GLN A 89 22.47 -13.54 26.04
N GLN A 90 23.35 -13.40 25.05
CA GLN A 90 22.98 -12.85 23.74
C GLN A 90 21.82 -13.61 23.08
N HIS A 91 21.78 -14.95 23.25
CA HIS A 91 20.71 -15.79 22.69
C HIS A 91 19.31 -15.31 23.05
N ARG A 92 19.09 -14.77 24.25
CA ARG A 92 17.78 -14.22 24.67
C ARG A 92 17.38 -12.97 23.89
N VAL A 93 18.36 -12.16 23.52
CA VAL A 93 18.11 -10.98 22.68
C VAL A 93 17.76 -11.42 21.26
N ASP A 94 18.48 -12.40 20.74
CA ASP A 94 18.27 -12.93 19.39
C ASP A 94 16.91 -13.68 19.28
N GLU A 95 16.53 -14.44 20.31
CA GLU A 95 15.19 -15.06 20.40
C GLU A 95 14.07 -14.02 20.38
N PHE A 96 14.24 -12.92 21.12
CA PHE A 96 13.24 -11.87 21.15
C PHE A 96 13.10 -11.15 19.79
N VAL A 97 14.23 -10.79 19.16
CA VAL A 97 14.23 -10.20 17.82
C VAL A 97 13.60 -11.17 16.82
N THR A 98 13.91 -12.46 16.92
CA THR A 98 13.31 -13.50 16.06
C THR A 98 11.81 -13.57 16.26
N ALA A 99 11.33 -13.61 17.51
CA ALA A 99 9.90 -13.69 17.81
C ALA A 99 9.13 -12.47 17.28
N MET A 100 9.66 -11.25 17.42
CA MET A 100 9.03 -10.04 16.87
C MET A 100 8.88 -10.13 15.35
N ASN A 101 9.91 -10.58 14.65
CA ASN A 101 9.86 -10.70 13.19
C ASN A 101 8.93 -11.83 12.73
N ARG A 102 8.91 -12.98 13.42
CA ARG A 102 7.97 -14.07 13.16
C ARG A 102 6.52 -13.64 13.41
N ALA A 103 6.27 -12.83 14.42
CA ALA A 103 4.96 -12.26 14.69
C ALA A 103 4.48 -11.36 13.52
N ALA A 104 5.37 -10.54 12.97
CA ALA A 104 5.07 -9.73 11.79
C ALA A 104 4.78 -10.60 10.55
N GLU A 105 5.61 -11.62 10.31
CA GLU A 105 5.43 -12.59 9.21
C GLU A 105 4.09 -13.33 9.31
N ALA A 106 3.68 -13.72 10.51
CA ALA A 106 2.40 -14.39 10.74
C ALA A 106 1.18 -13.46 10.56
N ALA A 107 1.33 -12.16 10.84
CA ALA A 107 0.25 -11.20 10.75
C ALA A 107 -0.01 -10.71 9.30
N VAL A 108 1.03 -10.57 8.47
CA VAL A 108 0.94 -9.97 7.13
C VAL A 108 -0.06 -10.65 6.19
N PRO A 109 -0.25 -11.98 6.16
CA PRO A 109 -1.26 -12.62 5.31
C PRO A 109 -2.68 -12.07 5.51
N GLU A 110 -3.02 -11.61 6.73
CA GLU A 110 -4.31 -10.99 7.05
C GLU A 110 -4.53 -9.63 6.35
N ALA A 111 -3.49 -9.06 5.78
CA ALA A 111 -3.61 -7.82 5.01
C ALA A 111 -4.32 -8.04 3.67
N LYS A 112 -4.19 -9.23 3.06
CA LYS A 112 -4.67 -9.48 1.69
C LYS A 112 -6.12 -9.12 1.47
N PRO A 113 -7.11 -9.57 2.29
CA PRO A 113 -8.51 -9.24 2.05
C PRO A 113 -8.80 -7.75 2.17
N LEU A 114 -8.15 -7.02 3.08
CA LEU A 114 -8.35 -5.58 3.25
C LEU A 114 -7.75 -4.79 2.08
N LEU A 115 -6.56 -5.16 1.62
CA LEU A 115 -5.93 -4.55 0.45
C LEU A 115 -6.76 -4.77 -0.82
N VAL A 116 -7.25 -5.99 -1.04
CA VAL A 116 -8.15 -6.32 -2.17
C VAL A 116 -9.44 -5.50 -2.09
N ASN A 117 -10.04 -5.36 -0.91
CA ASN A 117 -11.24 -4.56 -0.73
C ASN A 117 -10.99 -3.07 -0.99
N ALA A 118 -9.84 -2.54 -0.58
CA ALA A 118 -9.44 -1.16 -0.89
C ALA A 118 -9.34 -0.93 -2.41
N VAL A 119 -8.74 -1.87 -3.15
CA VAL A 119 -8.68 -1.81 -4.63
C VAL A 119 -10.06 -1.86 -5.26
N LYS A 120 -10.95 -2.76 -4.79
CA LYS A 120 -12.32 -2.87 -5.32
C LYS A 120 -13.16 -1.62 -5.07
N SER A 121 -12.95 -0.94 -3.95
CA SER A 121 -13.68 0.28 -3.56
C SER A 121 -13.04 1.56 -4.10
N MET A 122 -11.96 1.47 -4.88
CA MET A 122 -11.27 2.61 -5.46
C MET A 122 -12.15 3.34 -6.49
N SER A 123 -12.32 4.66 -6.32
CA SER A 123 -13.04 5.51 -7.27
C SER A 123 -12.18 5.83 -8.51
N VAL A 124 -12.81 6.41 -9.53
CA VAL A 124 -12.08 6.90 -10.72
C VAL A 124 -11.16 8.06 -10.34
N GLU A 125 -11.61 8.94 -9.44
CA GLU A 125 -10.81 10.08 -8.94
C GLU A 125 -9.58 9.59 -8.16
N ASP A 126 -9.71 8.50 -7.37
CA ASP A 126 -8.57 7.87 -6.70
C ASP A 126 -7.56 7.36 -7.75
N ALA A 127 -8.04 6.69 -8.82
CA ALA A 127 -7.18 6.17 -9.89
C ALA A 127 -6.43 7.31 -10.61
N VAL A 128 -7.13 8.37 -10.99
CA VAL A 128 -6.53 9.56 -11.63
C VAL A 128 -5.46 10.17 -10.72
N ARG A 129 -5.74 10.31 -9.42
CA ARG A 129 -4.79 10.82 -8.43
C ARG A 129 -3.54 9.96 -8.31
N ILE A 130 -3.70 8.63 -8.39
CA ILE A 130 -2.59 7.69 -8.35
C ILE A 130 -1.73 7.78 -9.62
N VAL A 131 -2.34 7.87 -10.80
CA VAL A 131 -1.60 7.99 -12.07
C VAL A 131 -0.75 9.24 -12.10
N HIS A 132 -1.33 10.39 -11.74
CA HIS A 132 -0.64 11.69 -11.75
C HIS A 132 0.16 11.96 -10.47
N GLY A 133 0.10 11.05 -9.50
CA GLY A 133 0.83 11.16 -8.24
C GLY A 133 2.30 10.76 -8.37
N GLY A 134 3.07 11.06 -7.31
CA GLY A 134 4.47 10.66 -7.20
C GLY A 134 4.67 9.17 -6.93
N ASP A 135 5.92 8.80 -6.67
CA ASP A 135 6.37 7.41 -6.43
C ASP A 135 5.72 6.70 -5.23
N THR A 136 4.99 7.43 -4.39
CA THR A 136 4.33 6.91 -3.17
C THR A 136 2.80 6.93 -3.23
N SER A 137 2.21 7.33 -4.35
CA SER A 137 0.76 7.57 -4.44
C SER A 137 -0.08 6.31 -4.21
N VAL A 138 0.39 5.13 -4.64
CA VAL A 138 -0.24 3.83 -4.35
C VAL A 138 -0.11 3.50 -2.87
N THR A 139 1.08 3.68 -2.32
CA THR A 139 1.38 3.42 -0.91
C THR A 139 0.53 4.30 0.00
N ASP A 140 0.40 5.59 -0.32
CA ASP A 140 -0.40 6.56 0.43
C ASP A 140 -1.90 6.20 0.36
N PHE A 141 -2.39 5.79 -0.81
CA PHE A 141 -3.76 5.30 -0.98
C PHE A 141 -4.04 4.09 -0.06
N PHE A 142 -3.20 3.07 -0.09
CA PHE A 142 -3.37 1.91 0.77
C PHE A 142 -3.28 2.26 2.25
N ALA A 143 -2.27 3.04 2.65
CA ALA A 143 -2.09 3.42 4.05
C ALA A 143 -3.31 4.18 4.58
N ALA A 144 -3.84 5.13 3.81
CA ALA A 144 -5.03 5.91 4.21
C ALA A 144 -6.28 5.03 4.40
N LYS A 145 -6.45 4.00 3.58
CA LYS A 145 -7.64 3.12 3.61
C LYS A 145 -7.52 1.94 4.58
N THR A 146 -6.31 1.45 4.84
CA THR A 146 -6.15 0.13 5.48
C THR A 146 -5.28 0.12 6.74
N ARG A 147 -4.50 1.17 7.06
CA ARG A 147 -3.58 1.16 8.22
C ARG A 147 -4.32 0.93 9.55
N GLY A 148 -5.43 1.62 9.80
CA GLY A 148 -6.24 1.43 11.02
C GLY A 148 -6.80 0.00 11.12
N PRO A 149 -7.63 -0.43 10.15
CA PRO A 149 -8.19 -1.78 10.15
C PRO A 149 -7.16 -2.91 10.19
N LEU A 150 -5.99 -2.72 9.55
CA LEU A 150 -4.90 -3.69 9.62
C LEU A 150 -4.24 -3.73 11.00
N GLY A 151 -4.09 -2.58 11.65
CA GLY A 151 -3.59 -2.52 13.03
C GLY A 151 -4.45 -3.34 13.98
N GLU A 152 -5.76 -3.23 13.87
CA GLU A 152 -6.72 -4.02 14.66
C GLU A 152 -6.62 -5.52 14.39
N LYS A 153 -6.37 -5.94 13.14
CA LYS A 153 -6.22 -7.35 12.77
C LYS A 153 -4.85 -7.93 13.15
N PHE A 154 -3.80 -7.15 13.02
CA PHE A 154 -2.44 -7.62 13.30
C PHE A 154 -2.18 -7.76 14.81
N LEU A 155 -2.71 -6.84 15.62
CA LEU A 155 -2.44 -6.79 17.05
C LEU A 155 -2.68 -8.12 17.78
N PRO A 156 -3.84 -8.82 17.63
CA PRO A 156 -4.05 -10.09 18.34
C PRO A 156 -3.09 -11.19 17.90
N ILE A 157 -2.69 -11.23 16.62
CA ILE A 157 -1.74 -12.22 16.09
C ILE A 157 -0.35 -11.94 16.65
N VAL A 158 0.07 -10.69 16.58
CA VAL A 158 1.35 -10.24 17.13
C VAL A 158 1.42 -10.53 18.62
N THR A 159 0.34 -10.24 19.37
CA THR A 159 0.24 -10.55 20.80
C THR A 159 0.45 -12.03 21.08
N ALA A 160 -0.26 -12.91 20.35
CA ALA A 160 -0.15 -14.36 20.54
C ALA A 160 1.28 -14.87 20.27
N GLU A 161 1.98 -14.30 19.29
CA GLU A 161 3.34 -14.71 18.94
C GLU A 161 4.40 -14.14 19.92
N THR A 162 4.28 -12.88 20.33
CA THR A 162 5.24 -12.24 21.22
C THR A 162 5.16 -12.73 22.66
N GLN A 163 3.97 -13.10 23.14
CA GLN A 163 3.75 -13.63 24.48
C GLN A 163 4.42 -15.01 24.72
N LYS A 164 4.78 -15.73 23.65
CA LYS A 164 5.56 -16.97 23.76
C LYS A 164 6.98 -16.75 24.30
N VAL A 165 7.45 -15.51 24.35
CA VAL A 165 8.81 -15.15 24.73
C VAL A 165 8.80 -14.35 26.04
N SER A 166 9.50 -14.83 27.04
CA SER A 166 9.54 -14.24 28.39
C SER A 166 10.06 -12.78 28.46
N LEU A 167 10.71 -12.30 27.41
CA LEU A 167 11.25 -10.95 27.34
C LEU A 167 10.19 -9.89 27.04
N ALA A 168 9.05 -10.26 26.45
CA ALA A 168 7.95 -9.34 26.15
C ALA A 168 7.43 -8.64 27.42
N ALA A 169 7.11 -9.42 28.47
CA ALA A 169 6.63 -8.86 29.73
C ALA A 169 7.63 -7.90 30.41
N LYS A 170 8.94 -8.15 30.23
CA LYS A 170 10.00 -7.25 30.73
C LYS A 170 10.11 -5.97 29.91
N TYR A 171 9.89 -6.05 28.63
CA TYR A 171 9.81 -4.86 27.77
C TYR A 171 8.65 -3.94 28.22
N ASP A 172 7.46 -4.50 28.37
CA ASP A 172 6.27 -3.73 28.71
C ASP A 172 6.43 -2.99 30.04
N ALA A 173 7.06 -3.61 31.05
CA ALA A 173 7.35 -2.97 32.32
C ALA A 173 8.31 -1.77 32.17
N VAL A 174 9.35 -1.89 31.35
CA VAL A 174 10.31 -0.82 31.10
C VAL A 174 9.72 0.27 30.22
N ALA A 175 9.03 -0.11 29.17
CA ALA A 175 8.46 0.82 28.20
C ALA A 175 7.30 1.64 28.76
N SER A 176 6.44 1.04 29.60
CA SER A 176 5.35 1.75 30.27
C SER A 176 5.88 2.81 31.25
N THR A 177 6.93 2.46 32.00
CA THR A 177 7.61 3.42 32.87
C THR A 177 8.23 4.55 32.05
N GLY A 178 8.95 4.22 30.98
CA GLY A 178 9.56 5.21 30.07
C GLY A 178 8.53 6.12 29.41
N SER A 179 7.36 5.58 29.05
CA SER A 179 6.25 6.34 28.47
C SER A 179 5.67 7.36 29.46
N SER A 180 5.55 6.98 30.73
CA SER A 180 5.08 7.89 31.78
C SER A 180 6.00 9.11 32.00
N PHE A 181 7.27 8.99 31.64
CA PHE A 181 8.26 10.07 31.68
C PHE A 181 8.50 10.75 30.31
N GLY A 182 7.71 10.39 29.27
CA GLY A 182 7.88 10.93 27.91
C GLY A 182 9.14 10.44 27.17
N LEU A 183 9.82 9.40 27.67
CA LEU A 183 11.03 8.83 27.09
C LEU A 183 10.74 7.77 26.01
N VAL A 184 9.55 7.21 26.02
CA VAL A 184 9.05 6.24 25.03
C VAL A 184 7.74 6.77 24.50
N LYS A 185 7.55 6.69 23.18
CA LYS A 185 6.29 7.10 22.56
C LYS A 185 5.15 6.18 23.02
N PRO A 186 3.92 6.71 23.21
CA PRO A 186 2.78 5.87 23.61
C PRO A 186 2.54 4.66 22.70
N GLU A 187 2.74 4.84 21.38
CA GLU A 187 2.62 3.78 20.39
C GLU A 187 3.72 2.71 20.45
N ASP A 188 4.79 2.96 21.20
CA ASP A 188 5.88 2.03 21.50
C ASP A 188 5.86 1.58 22.97
N ALA A 189 4.76 1.85 23.69
CA ALA A 189 4.64 1.57 25.12
C ALA A 189 4.60 0.06 25.44
N ASN A 190 4.25 -0.78 24.45
CA ASN A 190 4.36 -2.22 24.58
C ASN A 190 4.92 -2.84 23.28
N VAL A 191 5.42 -4.07 23.39
CA VAL A 191 6.08 -4.76 22.28
C VAL A 191 5.10 -5.08 21.16
N GLU A 192 3.84 -5.39 21.50
CA GLU A 192 2.82 -5.76 20.52
C GLU A 192 2.47 -4.57 19.61
N GLN A 193 2.30 -3.39 20.18
CA GLN A 193 2.07 -2.16 19.41
C GLN A 193 3.28 -1.78 18.57
N TYR A 194 4.48 -1.89 19.13
CA TYR A 194 5.71 -1.66 18.38
C TYR A 194 5.84 -2.58 17.17
N VAL A 195 5.66 -3.90 17.36
CA VAL A 195 5.76 -4.88 16.27
C VAL A 195 4.65 -4.68 15.25
N THR A 196 3.41 -4.45 15.70
CA THR A 196 2.26 -4.17 14.81
C THR A 196 2.55 -2.96 13.92
N ARG A 197 3.00 -1.86 14.50
CA ARG A 197 3.36 -0.67 13.73
C ARG A 197 4.50 -0.95 12.74
N LYS A 198 5.56 -1.62 13.18
CA LYS A 198 6.69 -1.97 12.31
C LYS A 198 6.32 -2.95 11.20
N ALA A 199 5.42 -3.89 11.46
CA ALA A 199 4.90 -4.81 10.45
C ALA A 199 4.12 -4.05 9.36
N LEU A 200 3.29 -3.08 9.73
CA LEU A 200 2.59 -2.22 8.79
C LEU A 200 3.56 -1.31 8.01
N ASP A 201 4.55 -0.71 8.67
CA ASP A 201 5.56 0.10 8.01
C ASP A 201 6.32 -0.72 6.95
N GLY A 202 6.71 -1.96 7.29
CA GLY A 202 7.35 -2.89 6.36
C GLY A 202 6.45 -3.28 5.20
N LEU A 203 5.17 -3.55 5.45
CA LEU A 203 4.20 -3.88 4.41
C LEU A 203 4.07 -2.73 3.39
N TYR A 204 3.86 -1.50 3.85
CA TYR A 204 3.72 -0.36 2.95
C TYR A 204 5.04 0.00 2.25
N LEU A 205 6.18 -0.19 2.90
CA LEU A 205 7.48 -0.04 2.24
C LEU A 205 7.61 -1.00 1.04
N MET A 206 7.26 -2.27 1.23
CA MET A 206 7.34 -3.25 0.14
C MET A 206 6.33 -2.99 -0.97
N ILE A 207 5.11 -2.55 -0.64
CA ILE A 207 4.13 -2.08 -1.64
C ILE A 207 4.72 -0.92 -2.45
N GLY A 208 5.34 0.06 -1.80
CA GLY A 208 5.98 1.20 -2.48
C GLY A 208 7.15 0.80 -3.38
N GLN A 209 7.91 -0.21 -3.00
CA GLN A 209 8.97 -0.75 -3.86
C GLN A 209 8.41 -1.43 -5.11
N GLU A 210 7.32 -2.19 -4.98
CA GLU A 210 6.64 -2.78 -6.14
C GLU A 210 6.01 -1.70 -7.03
N GLU A 211 5.39 -0.65 -6.44
CA GLU A 211 4.94 0.52 -7.18
C GLU A 211 6.05 1.13 -8.01
N LYS A 212 7.19 1.39 -7.39
CA LYS A 212 8.35 1.98 -8.08
C LYS A 212 8.88 1.10 -9.22
N LYS A 213 8.91 -0.23 -9.03
CA LYS A 213 9.28 -1.17 -10.11
C LYS A 213 8.30 -1.09 -11.27
N ILE A 214 6.99 -1.10 -11.01
CA ILE A 214 5.95 -1.01 -12.03
C ILE A 214 6.06 0.31 -12.81
N ARG A 215 6.29 1.43 -12.13
CA ARG A 215 6.46 2.75 -12.76
C ARG A 215 7.74 2.84 -13.59
N SER A 216 8.84 2.23 -13.14
CA SER A 216 10.12 2.27 -13.85
C SER A 216 10.19 1.33 -15.04
N ASP A 217 9.48 0.20 -15.02
CA ASP A 217 9.43 -0.77 -16.12
C ASP A 217 8.02 -1.37 -16.29
N PRO A 218 7.04 -0.57 -16.78
CA PRO A 218 5.69 -1.04 -17.00
C PRO A 218 5.60 -2.09 -18.13
N ILE A 219 6.57 -2.11 -19.04
CA ILE A 219 6.65 -3.07 -20.15
C ILE A 219 7.09 -4.44 -19.63
N GLY A 220 8.09 -4.49 -18.77
CA GLY A 220 8.60 -5.72 -18.14
C GLY A 220 7.58 -6.42 -17.26
N THR A 221 6.49 -5.75 -16.86
CA THR A 221 5.38 -6.38 -16.13
C THR A 221 4.56 -7.35 -16.97
N GLY A 222 4.67 -7.31 -18.31
CA GLY A 222 3.89 -8.13 -19.26
C GLY A 222 2.41 -7.76 -19.35
N SER A 223 1.96 -6.68 -18.73
CA SER A 223 0.58 -6.22 -18.79
C SER A 223 0.40 -5.09 -19.79
N ALA A 224 -0.51 -5.27 -20.74
CA ALA A 224 -0.88 -4.23 -21.70
C ALA A 224 -1.52 -3.00 -21.02
N LEU A 225 -2.30 -3.23 -19.95
CA LEU A 225 -2.93 -2.16 -19.18
C LEU A 225 -1.90 -1.32 -18.42
N LEU A 226 -0.91 -1.95 -17.77
CA LEU A 226 0.14 -1.23 -17.05
C LEU A 226 1.02 -0.43 -18.02
N LYS A 227 1.32 -0.98 -19.20
CA LYS A 227 2.01 -0.26 -20.25
C LYS A 227 1.22 0.96 -20.73
N ALA A 228 -0.09 0.84 -20.92
CA ALA A 228 -0.94 1.95 -21.36
C ALA A 228 -1.00 3.08 -20.33
N VAL A 229 -0.98 2.75 -19.03
CA VAL A 229 -1.15 3.72 -17.93
C VAL A 229 0.18 4.37 -17.49
N PHE A 230 1.26 3.60 -17.44
CA PHE A 230 2.54 4.04 -16.88
C PHE A 230 3.70 4.07 -17.90
N GLY A 231 3.47 3.73 -19.16
CA GLY A 231 4.51 3.57 -20.20
C GLY A 231 4.82 4.84 -21.01
N HIS A 232 4.65 6.03 -20.44
CA HIS A 232 4.93 7.32 -21.08
C HIS A 232 6.36 7.78 -20.85
#